data_7687e6a0711f9ca44e83e165472a0a59
#
_entry.id   7687e6a0711f9ca44e83e165472a0a59
#
_cell.length_a   1.000
_cell.length_b   1.000
_cell.length_c   1.000
_cell.angle_alpha   90.00
_cell.angle_beta   90.00
_cell.angle_gamma   90.00
#
_symmetry.space_group_name_H-M   'P 1'
#
loop_
_entity.id
_entity.type
_entity.pdbx_description
1 polymer ?
#
loop_
_entity_poly.entity_id
_entity_poly.type
_entity_poly.pdbx_seq_one_letter_code
_entity_poly.pdbx_strand_id
1 'polypeptide(L)'
;MNNKVKDLGEVNIFEEAFEECRKSKHDFDISESYRNKIRILNNQTTITTNKWLFNYQYAGIIAKTIPNAKIIHCYRNPLDNILSIYRAHFAVGNTFSSSLIDCAKVYFDQEEIMENYKTQFRTQIYDLNYDNLVTNPSKEIKSLISWLGWDWDKKYLSPHLNKRKVLTRSNVEVRSPINSKSVGGWKNY
;
A
#
# COMPACT_ATOMS: atom_id res chain seq x y z
N MET A 1 -17.36 -11.16 -0.54
CA MET A 1 -15.90 -11.12 -0.37
C MET A 1 -15.35 -12.46 -0.82
N ASN A 2 -14.35 -12.46 -1.64
CA ASN A 2 -13.73 -13.71 -2.10
C ASN A 2 -13.05 -14.36 -0.88
N ASN A 3 -13.55 -15.50 -0.40
CA ASN A 3 -13.01 -16.24 0.75
C ASN A 3 -11.53 -16.70 0.56
N LYS A 4 -10.96 -16.41 -0.61
CA LYS A 4 -9.58 -16.74 -0.97
C LYS A 4 -8.55 -15.68 -0.55
N VAL A 5 -8.99 -14.50 -0.11
CA VAL A 5 -8.09 -13.36 0.22
C VAL A 5 -8.10 -13.11 1.71
N LYS A 6 -6.94 -13.20 2.34
CA LYS A 6 -6.68 -12.79 3.72
C LYS A 6 -5.89 -11.49 3.72
N ASP A 7 -6.44 -10.48 4.33
CA ASP A 7 -5.70 -9.27 4.58
C ASP A 7 -5.05 -9.30 5.96
N LEU A 8 -3.75 -9.05 5.99
CA LEU A 8 -2.92 -9.03 7.19
C LEU A 8 -2.93 -7.65 7.87
N GLY A 9 -3.40 -6.63 7.17
CA GLY A 9 -3.45 -5.25 7.68
C GLY A 9 -2.13 -4.51 7.53
N GLU A 10 -1.89 -3.60 8.47
CA GLU A 10 -0.64 -2.83 8.56
C GLU A 10 0.36 -3.60 9.41
N VAL A 11 1.14 -4.46 8.75
CA VAL A 11 2.18 -5.27 9.39
C VAL A 11 3.50 -5.11 8.65
N ASN A 12 4.58 -4.96 9.41
CA ASN A 12 5.94 -4.74 8.91
C ASN A 12 6.71 -6.05 8.64
N ILE A 13 6.01 -7.11 8.28
CA ILE A 13 6.57 -8.47 8.13
C ILE A 13 7.75 -8.49 7.16
N PHE A 14 7.68 -7.72 6.07
CA PHE A 14 8.73 -7.71 5.07
C PHE A 14 9.99 -7.01 5.58
N GLU A 15 9.84 -5.91 6.28
CA GLU A 15 10.92 -5.20 6.95
C GLU A 15 11.61 -6.08 7.99
N GLU A 16 10.85 -6.80 8.83
CA GLU A 16 11.39 -7.77 9.78
C GLU A 16 12.15 -8.90 9.09
N ALA A 17 11.60 -9.47 8.02
CA ALA A 17 12.27 -10.52 7.25
C ALA A 17 13.58 -10.02 6.62
N PHE A 18 13.59 -8.78 6.13
CA PHE A 18 14.79 -8.16 5.58
C PHE A 18 15.86 -7.93 6.65
N GLU A 19 15.48 -7.45 7.83
CA GLU A 19 16.42 -7.24 8.94
C GLU A 19 17.00 -8.56 9.47
N GLU A 20 16.22 -9.63 9.47
CA GLU A 20 16.72 -10.98 9.81
C GLU A 20 17.77 -11.45 8.79
N CYS A 21 17.49 -11.27 7.50
CA CYS A 21 18.44 -11.56 6.43
C CYS A 21 19.74 -10.81 6.61
N ARG A 22 19.68 -9.52 6.84
CA ARG A 22 20.84 -8.63 6.99
C ARG A 22 21.74 -9.02 8.16
N LYS A 23 21.16 -9.56 9.23
CA LYS A 23 21.89 -10.03 10.43
C LYS A 23 22.44 -11.45 10.28
N SER A 24 21.91 -12.23 9.36
CA SER A 24 22.35 -13.60 9.10
C SER A 24 23.70 -13.58 8.37
N LYS A 25 24.62 -14.45 8.80
CA LYS A 25 25.90 -14.67 8.14
C LYS A 25 25.86 -15.72 7.03
N HIS A 26 24.69 -16.34 6.81
CA HIS A 26 24.47 -17.38 5.82
C HIS A 26 23.60 -16.88 4.68
N ASP A 27 23.63 -17.59 3.56
CA ASP A 27 22.73 -17.37 2.42
C ASP A 27 21.28 -17.53 2.89
N PHE A 28 20.61 -16.40 3.05
CA PHE A 28 19.29 -16.33 3.64
C PHE A 28 18.29 -15.91 2.55
N ASP A 29 17.32 -16.76 2.25
CA ASP A 29 16.25 -16.42 1.32
C ASP A 29 15.19 -15.57 2.03
N ILE A 30 15.21 -14.26 1.75
CA ILE A 30 14.24 -13.31 2.27
C ILE A 30 12.79 -13.71 1.92
N SER A 31 12.59 -14.34 0.76
CA SER A 31 11.28 -14.78 0.32
C SER A 31 10.77 -15.96 1.16
N GLU A 32 11.66 -16.81 1.61
CA GLU A 32 11.32 -17.92 2.50
C GLU A 32 10.97 -17.42 3.90
N SER A 33 11.78 -16.51 4.47
CA SER A 33 11.48 -15.89 5.76
C SER A 33 10.11 -15.19 5.73
N TYR A 34 9.87 -14.39 4.70
CA TYR A 34 8.58 -13.72 4.52
C TYR A 34 7.42 -14.72 4.42
N ARG A 35 7.56 -15.79 3.61
CA ARG A 35 6.55 -16.85 3.50
C ARG A 35 6.28 -17.56 4.82
N ASN A 36 7.32 -17.83 5.59
CA ASN A 36 7.16 -18.48 6.89
C ASN A 36 6.40 -17.60 7.89
N LYS A 37 6.72 -16.31 7.95
CA LYS A 37 5.96 -15.34 8.76
C LYS A 37 4.49 -15.27 8.34
N ILE A 38 4.22 -15.23 7.03
CA ILE A 38 2.84 -15.25 6.52
C ILE A 38 2.11 -16.54 6.91
N ARG A 39 2.75 -17.71 6.81
CA ARG A 39 2.12 -19.00 7.19
C ARG A 39 1.68 -19.02 8.64
N ILE A 40 2.42 -18.39 9.55
CA ILE A 40 2.04 -18.27 10.96
C ILE A 40 0.75 -17.46 11.10
N LEU A 41 0.60 -16.38 10.32
CA LEU A 41 -0.55 -15.48 10.36
C LEU A 41 -1.74 -15.97 9.51
N ASN A 42 -1.48 -16.83 8.54
CA ASN A 42 -2.48 -17.32 7.60
C ASN A 42 -2.07 -18.66 6.99
N ASN A 43 -2.69 -19.72 7.47
CA ASN A 43 -2.47 -21.10 6.97
C ASN A 43 -3.58 -21.61 6.02
N GLN A 44 -4.58 -20.81 5.70
CA GLN A 44 -5.80 -21.29 5.04
C GLN A 44 -6.15 -20.62 3.71
N THR A 45 -5.54 -19.47 3.37
CA THR A 45 -5.92 -18.74 2.16
C THR A 45 -4.79 -18.69 1.13
N THR A 46 -5.19 -18.67 -0.14
CA THR A 46 -4.26 -18.70 -1.27
C THR A 46 -3.61 -17.33 -1.54
N ILE A 47 -4.28 -16.25 -1.16
CA ILE A 47 -3.84 -14.87 -1.40
C ILE A 47 -3.81 -14.12 -0.08
N THR A 48 -2.71 -13.44 0.18
CA THR A 48 -2.57 -12.51 1.30
C THR A 48 -2.35 -11.10 0.79
N THR A 49 -2.87 -10.11 1.52
CA THR A 49 -2.56 -8.70 1.30
C THR A 49 -1.87 -8.13 2.52
N ASN A 50 -0.87 -7.32 2.28
CA ASN A 50 -0.10 -6.61 3.29
C ASN A 50 0.01 -5.15 2.88
N LYS A 51 -0.20 -4.23 3.80
CA LYS A 51 0.07 -2.81 3.59
C LYS A 51 0.86 -2.28 4.77
N TRP A 52 2.04 -1.73 4.49
CA TRP A 52 2.88 -1.01 5.43
C TRP A 52 3.41 0.25 4.76
N LEU A 53 3.50 1.35 5.51
CA LEU A 53 3.85 2.67 4.94
C LEU A 53 5.19 2.63 4.19
N PHE A 54 6.16 1.91 4.72
CA PHE A 54 7.52 1.85 4.19
C PHE A 54 7.79 0.67 3.24
N ASN A 55 6.76 -0.12 2.87
CA ASN A 55 6.94 -1.23 1.93
C ASN A 55 7.48 -0.80 0.55
N TYR A 56 7.32 0.46 0.17
CA TYR A 56 7.89 0.99 -1.07
C TYR A 56 9.41 0.81 -1.13
N GLN A 57 10.13 0.91 -0.01
CA GLN A 57 11.57 0.71 0.06
C GLN A 57 11.98 -0.72 -0.34
N TYR A 58 11.10 -1.67 -0.15
CA TYR A 58 11.33 -3.10 -0.43
C TYR A 58 10.66 -3.58 -1.72
N ALA A 59 9.94 -2.72 -2.45
CA ALA A 59 9.15 -3.11 -3.62
C ALA A 59 9.99 -3.84 -4.69
N GLY A 60 11.21 -3.40 -4.94
CA GLY A 60 12.13 -4.06 -5.87
C GLY A 60 12.55 -5.46 -5.41
N ILE A 61 12.86 -5.63 -4.12
CA ILE A 61 13.19 -6.94 -3.56
C ILE A 61 11.96 -7.86 -3.59
N ILE A 62 10.79 -7.34 -3.23
CA ILE A 62 9.51 -8.08 -3.29
C ILE A 62 9.27 -8.59 -4.70
N ALA A 63 9.37 -7.71 -5.69
CA ALA A 63 9.15 -8.08 -7.10
C ALA A 63 10.16 -9.12 -7.60
N LYS A 64 11.43 -9.00 -7.19
CA LYS A 64 12.50 -9.91 -7.60
C LYS A 64 12.39 -11.29 -6.94
N THR A 65 12.05 -11.35 -5.64
CA THR A 65 12.12 -12.59 -4.85
C THR A 65 10.79 -13.31 -4.69
N ILE A 66 9.66 -12.64 -4.97
CA ILE A 66 8.32 -13.22 -4.91
C ILE A 66 7.65 -13.09 -6.29
N PRO A 67 7.87 -14.06 -7.21
CA PRO A 67 7.50 -13.92 -8.61
C PRO A 67 6.02 -13.60 -8.88
N ASN A 68 5.12 -14.07 -8.00
CA ASN A 68 3.68 -13.86 -8.11
C ASN A 68 3.17 -12.66 -7.29
N ALA A 69 4.06 -11.87 -6.70
CA ALA A 69 3.67 -10.68 -5.98
C ALA A 69 3.06 -9.65 -6.95
N LYS A 70 1.95 -9.06 -6.52
CA LYS A 70 1.29 -7.93 -7.17
C LYS A 70 1.44 -6.72 -6.25
N ILE A 71 2.08 -5.68 -6.72
CA ILE A 71 2.36 -4.46 -5.95
C ILE A 71 1.44 -3.36 -6.47
N ILE A 72 0.65 -2.77 -5.59
CA ILE A 72 -0.20 -1.62 -5.92
C ILE A 72 0.46 -0.39 -5.32
N HIS A 73 1.00 0.47 -6.17
CA HIS A 73 1.55 1.76 -5.80
C HIS A 73 0.43 2.80 -5.79
N CYS A 74 0.02 3.20 -4.59
CA CYS A 74 -1.02 4.22 -4.40
C CYS A 74 -0.36 5.60 -4.31
N TYR A 75 -0.69 6.50 -5.21
CA TYR A 75 -0.20 7.88 -5.21
C TYR A 75 -1.35 8.88 -5.43
N ARG A 76 -1.13 10.13 -5.13
CA ARG A 76 -2.09 11.22 -5.31
C ARG A 76 -1.38 12.54 -5.60
N ASN A 77 -2.16 13.62 -5.77
CA ASN A 77 -1.59 14.96 -5.91
C ASN A 77 -0.56 15.21 -4.77
N PRO A 78 0.69 15.62 -5.11
CA PRO A 78 1.76 15.79 -4.12
C PRO A 78 1.41 16.79 -3.02
N LEU A 79 0.79 17.92 -3.36
CA LEU A 79 0.45 18.95 -2.37
C LEU A 79 -0.62 18.46 -1.39
N ASP A 80 -1.64 17.72 -1.88
CA ASP A 80 -2.63 17.11 -1.03
C ASP A 80 -2.02 16.02 -0.13
N ASN A 81 -1.05 15.25 -0.66
CA ASN A 81 -0.38 14.21 0.11
C ASN A 81 0.48 14.79 1.23
N ILE A 82 1.39 15.73 0.87
CA ILE A 82 2.29 16.39 1.80
C ILE A 82 1.52 17.08 2.92
N LEU A 83 0.48 17.84 2.57
CA LEU A 83 -0.37 18.50 3.55
C LEU A 83 -1.11 17.50 4.46
N SER A 84 -1.59 16.39 3.89
CA SER A 84 -2.26 15.32 4.65
C SER A 84 -1.32 14.64 5.63
N ILE A 85 -0.09 14.35 5.24
CA ILE A 85 0.94 13.77 6.13
C ILE A 85 1.25 14.74 7.27
N TYR A 86 1.51 15.99 6.96
CA TYR A 86 1.81 17.03 7.95
C TYR A 86 0.70 17.17 8.99
N ARG A 87 -0.56 17.23 8.55
CA ARG A 87 -1.73 17.34 9.44
C ARG A 87 -2.03 16.06 10.22
N ALA A 88 -1.58 14.92 9.73
CA ALA A 88 -1.86 13.65 10.37
C ALA A 88 -1.10 13.44 11.68
N HIS A 89 0.03 14.13 11.91
CA HIS A 89 0.89 13.94 13.08
C HIS A 89 1.12 12.46 13.34
N PHE A 90 1.83 11.79 12.44
CA PHE A 90 2.11 10.37 12.58
C PHE A 90 2.77 10.06 13.93
N ALA A 91 2.51 8.86 14.44
CA ALA A 91 3.03 8.38 15.72
C ALA A 91 4.57 8.38 15.77
N VAL A 92 5.11 8.17 16.96
CA VAL A 92 6.55 8.05 17.24
C VAL A 92 7.28 7.23 16.17
N GLY A 93 8.42 7.74 15.70
CA GLY A 93 9.21 7.13 14.60
C GLY A 93 9.03 7.80 13.25
N ASN A 94 7.99 8.62 13.06
CA ASN A 94 7.71 9.34 11.81
C ASN A 94 7.92 10.86 11.97
N THR A 95 9.07 11.27 12.51
CA THR A 95 9.39 12.66 12.83
C THR A 95 9.34 13.60 11.62
N PHE A 96 9.55 13.09 10.42
CA PHE A 96 9.42 13.84 9.17
C PHE A 96 8.04 14.50 9.01
N SER A 97 6.99 13.92 9.60
CA SER A 97 5.63 14.44 9.50
C SER A 97 5.41 15.76 10.26
N SER A 98 6.38 16.23 11.05
CA SER A 98 6.34 17.52 11.74
C SER A 98 6.85 18.71 10.90
N SER A 99 7.36 18.47 9.71
CA SER A 99 7.90 19.48 8.81
C SER A 99 7.36 19.27 7.39
N LEU A 100 6.78 20.33 6.79
CA LEU A 100 6.31 20.28 5.40
C LEU A 100 7.46 19.97 4.41
N ILE A 101 8.65 20.51 4.69
CA ILE A 101 9.84 20.27 3.86
C ILE A 101 10.24 18.80 3.93
N ASP A 102 10.25 18.21 5.11
CA ASP A 102 10.64 16.81 5.26
C ASP A 102 9.55 15.87 4.74
N CYS A 103 8.27 16.21 4.88
CA CYS A 103 7.17 15.52 4.19
C CYS A 103 7.37 15.53 2.67
N ALA A 104 7.76 16.68 2.10
CA ALA A 104 8.01 16.81 0.67
C ALA A 104 9.20 15.96 0.22
N LYS A 105 10.32 15.97 0.95
CA LYS A 105 11.47 15.12 0.66
C LYS A 105 11.09 13.63 0.65
N VAL A 106 10.44 13.15 1.71
CA VAL A 106 9.99 11.75 1.80
C VAL A 106 9.05 11.38 0.65
N TYR A 107 8.14 12.30 0.26
CA TYR A 107 7.26 12.08 -0.88
C TYR A 107 8.05 11.93 -2.19
N PHE A 108 8.97 12.83 -2.47
CA PHE A 108 9.75 12.78 -3.72
C PHE A 108 10.70 11.58 -3.76
N ASP A 109 11.36 11.27 -2.64
CA ASP A 109 12.23 10.08 -2.54
C ASP A 109 11.43 8.79 -2.81
N GLN A 110 10.21 8.69 -2.28
CA GLN A 110 9.32 7.56 -2.55
C GLN A 110 8.95 7.46 -4.03
N GLU A 111 8.55 8.56 -4.67
CA GLU A 111 8.18 8.56 -6.09
C GLU A 111 9.38 8.19 -6.98
N GLU A 112 10.57 8.72 -6.69
CA GLU A 112 11.79 8.40 -7.43
C GLU A 112 12.15 6.90 -7.30
N ILE A 113 12.12 6.35 -6.10
CA ILE A 113 12.36 4.93 -5.85
C ILE A 113 11.33 4.07 -6.60
N MET A 114 10.06 4.41 -6.52
CA MET A 114 9.00 3.65 -7.17
C MET A 114 9.11 3.75 -8.69
N GLU A 115 9.48 4.89 -9.27
CA GLU A 115 9.69 5.03 -10.71
C GLU A 115 10.83 4.13 -11.20
N ASN A 116 11.94 4.06 -10.46
CA ASN A 116 13.03 3.15 -10.74
C ASN A 116 12.60 1.67 -10.69
N TYR A 117 11.77 1.28 -9.73
CA TYR A 117 11.25 -0.09 -9.67
C TYR A 117 10.27 -0.40 -10.80
N LYS A 118 9.45 0.55 -11.21
CA LYS A 118 8.52 0.39 -12.35
C LYS A 118 9.25 0.13 -13.66
N THR A 119 10.41 0.75 -13.89
CA THR A 119 11.20 0.48 -15.10
C THR A 119 11.63 -0.99 -15.19
N GLN A 120 11.87 -1.64 -14.06
CA GLN A 120 12.36 -3.01 -14.00
C GLN A 120 11.25 -4.05 -13.84
N PHE A 121 10.17 -3.70 -13.13
CA PHE A 121 9.11 -4.64 -12.68
C PHE A 121 7.71 -4.19 -13.09
N ARG A 122 7.57 -3.57 -14.27
CA ARG A 122 6.31 -2.95 -14.73
C ARG A 122 5.10 -3.88 -14.69
N THR A 123 5.28 -5.15 -14.98
CA THR A 123 4.19 -6.15 -14.99
C THR A 123 3.67 -6.51 -13.59
N GLN A 124 4.50 -6.30 -12.57
CA GLN A 124 4.18 -6.61 -11.19
C GLN A 124 3.72 -5.39 -10.38
N ILE A 125 3.92 -4.17 -10.91
CA ILE A 125 3.59 -2.91 -10.22
C ILE A 125 2.45 -2.22 -10.96
N TYR A 126 1.36 -1.95 -10.26
CA TYR A 126 0.20 -1.21 -10.75
C TYR A 126 0.15 0.17 -10.10
N ASP A 127 0.04 1.20 -10.92
CA ASP A 127 -0.15 2.58 -10.46
C ASP A 127 -1.62 2.88 -10.21
N LEU A 128 -1.97 3.14 -8.98
CA LEU A 128 -3.32 3.54 -8.58
C LEU A 128 -3.33 5.01 -8.16
N ASN A 129 -3.80 5.87 -9.05
CA ASN A 129 -4.00 7.27 -8.74
C ASN A 129 -5.25 7.45 -7.86
N TYR A 130 -5.06 7.94 -6.63
CA TYR A 130 -6.15 8.16 -5.68
C TYR A 130 -7.16 9.19 -6.18
N ASP A 131 -6.71 10.28 -6.79
CA ASP A 131 -7.60 11.35 -7.24
C ASP A 131 -8.53 10.85 -8.35
N ASN A 132 -8.00 10.03 -9.27
CA ASN A 132 -8.81 9.34 -10.28
C ASN A 132 -9.74 8.30 -9.65
N LEU A 133 -9.24 7.53 -8.67
CA LEU A 133 -10.05 6.52 -7.98
C LEU A 133 -11.30 7.13 -7.34
N VAL A 134 -11.17 8.28 -6.68
CA VAL A 134 -12.30 8.88 -5.96
C VAL A 134 -13.22 9.69 -6.86
N THR A 135 -12.74 10.14 -8.03
CA THR A 135 -13.56 10.84 -9.03
C THR A 135 -14.25 9.88 -10.02
N ASN A 136 -13.59 8.77 -10.35
CA ASN A 136 -14.10 7.77 -11.31
C ASN A 136 -13.97 6.34 -10.76
N PRO A 137 -14.57 6.03 -9.60
CA PRO A 137 -14.30 4.78 -8.87
C PRO A 137 -14.63 3.52 -9.68
N SER A 138 -15.70 3.56 -10.49
CA SER A 138 -16.09 2.39 -11.29
C SER A 138 -15.05 2.01 -12.34
N LYS A 139 -14.44 3.00 -12.99
CA LYS A 139 -13.41 2.79 -14.01
C LYS A 139 -12.13 2.28 -13.36
N GLU A 140 -11.64 2.98 -12.36
CA GLU A 140 -10.35 2.68 -11.73
C GLU A 140 -10.35 1.33 -11.01
N ILE A 141 -11.44 1.02 -10.28
CA ILE A 141 -11.55 -0.27 -9.60
C ILE A 141 -11.69 -1.42 -10.61
N LYS A 142 -12.44 -1.25 -11.72
CA LYS A 142 -12.50 -2.27 -12.77
C LYS A 142 -11.13 -2.55 -13.38
N SER A 143 -10.36 -1.51 -13.68
CA SER A 143 -9.01 -1.66 -14.22
C SER A 143 -8.09 -2.41 -13.26
N LEU A 144 -8.12 -2.05 -11.97
CA LEU A 144 -7.35 -2.72 -10.94
C LEU A 144 -7.73 -4.21 -10.80
N ILE A 145 -9.03 -4.51 -10.74
CA ILE A 145 -9.54 -5.88 -10.60
C ILE A 145 -9.16 -6.74 -11.82
N SER A 146 -9.25 -6.16 -13.02
CA SER A 146 -8.80 -6.81 -14.27
C SER A 146 -7.29 -7.10 -14.24
N TRP A 147 -6.47 -6.14 -13.80
CA TRP A 147 -5.01 -6.33 -13.68
C TRP A 147 -4.65 -7.39 -12.64
N LEU A 148 -5.42 -7.49 -11.54
CA LEU A 148 -5.27 -8.56 -10.55
C LEU A 148 -5.66 -9.94 -11.10
N GLY A 149 -6.40 -10.01 -12.22
CA GLY A 149 -6.95 -11.25 -12.76
C GLY A 149 -8.13 -11.78 -11.94
N TRP A 150 -8.89 -10.89 -11.30
CA TRP A 150 -10.04 -11.25 -10.47
C TRP A 150 -11.35 -10.98 -11.20
N ASP A 151 -12.39 -11.75 -10.82
CA ASP A 151 -13.73 -11.52 -11.32
C ASP A 151 -14.31 -10.22 -10.74
N TRP A 152 -15.03 -9.48 -11.60
CA TRP A 152 -15.70 -8.26 -11.21
C TRP A 152 -16.88 -8.54 -10.26
N ASP A 153 -16.92 -7.82 -9.15
CA ASP A 153 -18.08 -7.78 -8.25
C ASP A 153 -18.43 -6.31 -7.94
N LYS A 154 -19.71 -5.95 -8.12
CA LYS A 154 -20.21 -4.60 -7.83
C LYS A 154 -19.94 -4.17 -6.38
N LYS A 155 -19.78 -5.11 -5.45
CA LYS A 155 -19.44 -4.85 -4.04
C LYS A 155 -18.11 -4.11 -3.88
N TYR A 156 -17.20 -4.21 -4.84
CA TYR A 156 -15.92 -3.47 -4.81
C TYR A 156 -16.11 -1.94 -4.82
N LEU A 157 -17.27 -1.46 -5.31
CA LEU A 157 -17.63 -0.04 -5.28
C LEU A 157 -18.13 0.44 -3.90
N SER A 158 -18.32 -0.46 -2.96
CA SER A 158 -18.85 -0.16 -1.63
C SER A 158 -17.92 -0.65 -0.51
N PRO A 159 -16.62 -0.25 -0.49
CA PRO A 159 -15.66 -0.72 0.50
C PRO A 159 -16.05 -0.35 1.94
N HIS A 160 -16.78 0.74 2.13
CA HIS A 160 -17.30 1.20 3.41
C HIS A 160 -18.26 0.22 4.10
N LEU A 161 -18.88 -0.70 3.33
CA LEU A 161 -19.76 -1.75 3.88
C LEU A 161 -18.94 -2.94 4.42
N ASN A 162 -17.63 -2.94 4.25
CA ASN A 162 -16.78 -3.98 4.79
C ASN A 162 -16.68 -3.86 6.32
N LYS A 163 -17.10 -4.89 7.03
CA LYS A 163 -17.10 -4.94 8.52
C LYS A 163 -15.73 -5.18 9.15
N ARG A 164 -14.69 -5.30 8.35
CA ARG A 164 -13.32 -5.52 8.84
C ARG A 164 -12.90 -4.40 9.81
N LYS A 165 -12.18 -4.78 10.87
CA LYS A 165 -11.56 -3.79 11.77
C LYS A 165 -10.49 -3.02 11.01
N VAL A 166 -10.51 -1.71 11.14
CA VAL A 166 -9.49 -0.79 10.62
C VAL A 166 -8.85 -0.12 11.84
N LEU A 167 -7.57 -0.35 12.01
CA LEU A 167 -6.82 0.12 13.19
C LEU A 167 -6.09 1.45 12.92
N THR A 168 -6.29 2.04 11.76
CA THR A 168 -5.62 3.27 11.35
C THR A 168 -6.40 4.52 11.71
N ARG A 169 -5.73 5.68 11.67
CA ARG A 169 -6.31 7.00 11.92
C ARG A 169 -7.50 7.31 11.00
N SER A 170 -7.49 6.76 9.77
CA SER A 170 -8.56 6.90 8.79
C SER A 170 -9.80 6.04 9.06
N ASN A 171 -9.97 5.53 10.29
CA ASN A 171 -11.07 4.63 10.63
C ASN A 171 -12.47 5.20 10.32
N VAL A 172 -12.65 6.52 10.47
CA VAL A 172 -13.92 7.19 10.16
C VAL A 172 -14.12 7.33 8.66
N GLU A 173 -13.10 7.76 7.93
CA GLU A 173 -13.15 8.01 6.49
C GLU A 173 -13.42 6.72 5.71
N VAL A 174 -12.82 5.60 6.08
CA VAL A 174 -13.03 4.31 5.40
C VAL A 174 -14.43 3.73 5.62
N ARG A 175 -15.20 4.26 6.57
CA ARG A 175 -16.62 3.91 6.80
C ARG A 175 -17.59 4.78 6.00
N SER A 176 -17.10 5.75 5.29
CA SER A 176 -17.89 6.59 4.38
C SER A 176 -17.81 6.05 2.95
N PRO A 177 -18.84 6.27 2.13
CA PRO A 177 -18.76 6.01 0.70
C PRO A 177 -17.59 6.73 0.06
N ILE A 178 -17.03 6.15 -1.01
CA ILE A 178 -15.96 6.79 -1.80
C ILE A 178 -16.45 8.19 -2.19
N ASN A 179 -15.62 9.20 -1.94
CA ASN A 179 -15.91 10.59 -2.26
C ASN A 179 -14.62 11.37 -2.57
N SER A 180 -14.75 12.50 -3.25
CA SER A 180 -13.63 13.33 -3.72
C SER A 180 -13.33 14.55 -2.83
N LYS A 181 -13.87 14.62 -1.61
CA LYS A 181 -13.73 15.81 -0.73
C LYS A 181 -12.30 16.20 -0.39
N SER A 182 -11.38 15.25 -0.45
CA SER A 182 -9.96 15.47 -0.17
C SER A 182 -9.12 15.84 -1.39
N VAL A 183 -9.72 15.89 -2.59
CA VAL A 183 -9.02 16.29 -3.82
C VAL A 183 -8.94 17.81 -3.90
N GLY A 184 -7.73 18.34 -4.08
CA GLY A 184 -7.49 19.77 -4.16
C GLY A 184 -7.65 20.51 -2.83
N GLY A 185 -7.66 19.80 -1.71
CA GLY A 185 -7.79 20.38 -0.36
C GLY A 185 -6.66 21.35 -0.01
N TRP A 186 -5.47 21.18 -0.62
CA TRP A 186 -4.32 22.05 -0.45
C TRP A 186 -4.60 23.51 -0.86
N LYS A 187 -5.56 23.74 -1.76
CA LYS A 187 -5.91 25.08 -2.26
C LYS A 187 -6.53 25.99 -1.19
N ASN A 188 -6.88 25.44 -0.04
CA ASN A 188 -7.46 26.17 1.08
C ASN A 188 -6.39 26.73 2.04
N TYR A 189 -5.11 26.55 1.73
CA TYR A 189 -3.94 26.99 2.50
C TYR A 189 -2.94 27.74 1.63
#